data_69d1d5db97ad36a6c453ccda57d08bcf
#
_entry.id   69d1d5db97ad36a6c453ccda57d08bcf
#
_cell.length_a   1.000
_cell.length_b   1.000
_cell.length_c   1.000
_cell.angle_alpha   90.00
_cell.angle_beta   90.00
_cell.angle_gamma   90.00
#
_symmetry.space_group_name_H-M   'P 1'
#
loop_
_entity.id
_entity.type
_entity.pdbx_description
1 polymer ?
#
loop_
_entity_poly.entity_id
_entity_poly.type
_entity_poly.pdbx_seq_one_letter_code
_entity_poly.pdbx_strand_id
1 'polypeptide(L)'
;EVNPGDVFFLPAGRVHAIGAGCFIAEIQQTSNITYRIYDYDRKGPDGKGRELHTELAKDAIDYTLYPDYRTHYKAHTNATVELAACKYFTTNLLDVDTIMVRDFSELDSFVVYICMEGKASIRDNKGNEIYIHQGQTVLIPADTDVVTISPVPGAKFMETYIG
;
A
#
# COMPACT_ATOMS: atom_id res chain seq x y z
N GLU A 1 12.20 3.57 -15.12
CA GLU A 1 12.88 2.56 -14.32
C GLU A 1 12.54 2.77 -12.85
N VAL A 2 12.21 1.69 -12.11
CA VAL A 2 11.82 1.74 -10.69
C VAL A 2 12.82 0.98 -9.85
N ASN A 3 12.97 1.40 -8.59
CA ASN A 3 13.87 0.80 -7.61
C ASN A 3 13.10 0.34 -6.37
N PRO A 4 13.63 -0.61 -5.59
CA PRO A 4 13.06 -0.93 -4.29
C PRO A 4 12.92 0.32 -3.42
N GLY A 5 11.75 0.51 -2.82
CA GLY A 5 11.44 1.67 -2.01
C GLY A 5 10.80 2.85 -2.77
N ASP A 6 10.74 2.81 -4.10
CA ASP A 6 9.98 3.83 -4.84
C ASP A 6 8.49 3.77 -4.50
N VAL A 7 7.91 4.94 -4.28
CA VAL A 7 6.49 5.12 -3.98
C VAL A 7 5.85 6.03 -5.02
N PHE A 8 4.66 5.67 -5.47
CA PHE A 8 3.89 6.44 -6.44
C PHE A 8 2.46 6.62 -5.95
N PHE A 9 2.05 7.85 -5.71
CA PHE A 9 0.65 8.16 -5.48
C PHE A 9 -0.03 8.44 -6.83
N LEU A 10 -1.04 7.66 -7.16
CA LEU A 10 -1.73 7.69 -8.44
C LEU A 10 -3.16 8.24 -8.28
N PRO A 11 -3.39 9.54 -8.47
CA PRO A 11 -4.74 10.08 -8.51
C PRO A 11 -5.53 9.53 -9.71
N ALA A 12 -6.85 9.61 -9.65
CA ALA A 12 -7.71 9.25 -10.78
C ALA A 12 -7.29 10.01 -12.05
N GLY A 13 -7.33 9.33 -13.18
CA GLY A 13 -6.93 9.89 -14.49
C GLY A 13 -5.46 9.71 -14.82
N ARG A 14 -4.61 9.32 -13.88
CA ARG A 14 -3.18 9.09 -14.16
C ARG A 14 -2.97 7.76 -14.85
N VAL A 15 -2.44 7.81 -16.07
CA VAL A 15 -2.08 6.60 -16.82
C VAL A 15 -0.86 5.94 -16.18
N HIS A 16 -1.01 4.65 -15.89
CA HIS A 16 0.08 3.85 -15.34
C HIS A 16 -0.01 2.39 -15.80
N ALA A 17 1.09 1.70 -15.68
CA ALA A 17 1.15 0.25 -15.92
C ALA A 17 2.27 -0.37 -15.08
N ILE A 18 2.10 -1.63 -14.73
CA ILE A 18 3.09 -2.40 -13.99
C ILE A 18 3.89 -3.24 -14.98
N GLY A 19 5.19 -2.99 -15.04
CA GLY A 19 6.11 -3.74 -15.88
C GLY A 19 6.47 -5.12 -15.31
N ALA A 20 7.08 -5.95 -16.12
CA ALA A 20 7.55 -7.27 -15.71
C ALA A 20 8.65 -7.15 -14.63
N GLY A 21 8.69 -8.11 -13.70
CA GLY A 21 9.73 -8.20 -12.67
C GLY A 21 9.56 -7.25 -11.49
N CYS A 22 8.46 -6.50 -11.41
CA CYS A 22 8.16 -5.64 -10.27
C CYS A 22 7.39 -6.41 -9.20
N PHE A 23 7.90 -6.40 -7.95
CA PHE A 23 7.14 -6.74 -6.76
C PHE A 23 6.58 -5.44 -6.18
N ILE A 24 5.27 -5.36 -6.05
CA ILE A 24 4.59 -4.15 -5.58
C ILE A 24 3.58 -4.47 -4.49
N ALA A 25 3.30 -3.49 -3.63
CA ALA A 25 2.08 -3.43 -2.85
C ALA A 25 1.21 -2.30 -3.41
N GLU A 26 -0.02 -2.62 -3.78
CA GLU A 26 -0.99 -1.66 -4.31
C GLU A 26 -2.10 -1.47 -3.29
N ILE A 27 -2.20 -0.25 -2.74
CA ILE A 27 -3.27 0.17 -1.86
C ILE A 27 -4.13 1.12 -2.67
N GLN A 28 -5.42 0.78 -2.82
CA GLN A 28 -6.32 1.61 -3.61
C GLN A 28 -7.68 1.77 -2.94
N GLN A 29 -8.32 2.89 -3.22
CA GLN A 29 -9.74 3.05 -2.95
C GLN A 29 -10.54 2.03 -3.78
N THR A 30 -11.55 1.41 -3.18
CA THR A 30 -12.48 0.53 -3.89
C THR A 30 -13.20 1.29 -5.01
N SER A 31 -13.05 0.84 -6.25
CA SER A 31 -13.72 1.37 -7.43
C SER A 31 -13.96 0.27 -8.45
N ASN A 32 -15.14 0.28 -9.07
CA ASN A 32 -15.47 -0.62 -10.17
C ASN A 32 -15.10 -0.04 -11.54
N ILE A 33 -14.57 1.20 -11.58
CA ILE A 33 -14.27 1.89 -12.83
C ILE A 33 -12.79 1.72 -13.15
N THR A 34 -12.53 1.02 -14.25
CA THR A 34 -11.19 0.90 -14.83
C THR A 34 -11.28 1.19 -16.31
N TYR A 35 -10.58 2.21 -16.79
CA TYR A 35 -10.40 2.46 -18.20
C TYR A 35 -9.10 1.87 -18.68
N ARG A 36 -9.19 0.69 -19.33
CA ARG A 36 -8.03 -0.02 -19.86
C ARG A 36 -7.70 0.50 -21.25
N ILE A 37 -6.51 1.07 -21.41
CA ILE A 37 -6.03 1.61 -22.68
C ILE A 37 -5.04 0.68 -23.39
N TYR A 38 -4.42 -0.23 -22.65
CA TYR A 38 -3.51 -1.25 -23.15
C TYR A 38 -3.49 -2.47 -22.20
N ASP A 39 -3.29 -3.67 -22.69
CA ASP A 39 -3.29 -4.90 -21.90
C ASP A 39 -2.22 -5.92 -22.30
N TYR A 40 -1.12 -5.48 -22.90
CA TYR A 40 0.01 -6.36 -23.27
C TYR A 40 -0.40 -7.57 -24.16
N ASP A 41 -1.44 -7.42 -24.96
CA ASP A 41 -2.02 -8.48 -25.80
C ASP A 41 -2.38 -9.78 -25.05
N ARG A 42 -2.62 -9.67 -23.72
CA ARG A 42 -3.03 -10.82 -22.90
C ARG A 42 -4.38 -11.36 -23.37
N LYS A 43 -4.44 -12.69 -23.44
CA LYS A 43 -5.67 -13.40 -23.81
C LYS A 43 -6.19 -14.18 -22.61
N GLY A 44 -7.50 -14.16 -22.45
CA GLY A 44 -8.21 -14.99 -21.49
C GLY A 44 -8.23 -16.47 -21.91
N PRO A 45 -8.81 -17.34 -21.06
CA PRO A 45 -8.97 -18.77 -21.38
C PRO A 45 -9.79 -19.02 -22.66
N ASP A 46 -10.63 -18.08 -23.05
CA ASP A 46 -11.43 -18.06 -24.26
C ASP A 46 -10.67 -17.58 -25.52
N GLY A 47 -9.36 -17.28 -25.38
CA GLY A 47 -8.51 -16.76 -26.44
C GLY A 47 -8.73 -15.30 -26.80
N LYS A 48 -9.65 -14.59 -26.11
CA LYS A 48 -9.96 -13.18 -26.38
C LYS A 48 -9.17 -12.26 -25.46
N GLY A 49 -8.82 -11.08 -25.97
CA GLY A 49 -8.29 -9.99 -25.15
C GLY A 49 -9.35 -9.38 -24.25
N ARG A 50 -8.94 -8.71 -23.16
CA ARG A 50 -9.86 -7.91 -22.36
C ARG A 50 -10.27 -6.66 -23.13
N GLU A 51 -11.48 -6.19 -22.87
CA GLU A 51 -11.99 -4.96 -23.47
C GLU A 51 -11.09 -3.76 -23.18
N LEU A 52 -10.82 -2.95 -24.19
CA LEU A 52 -10.12 -1.67 -24.10
C LEU A 52 -11.13 -0.53 -24.13
N HIS A 53 -10.90 0.49 -23.32
CA HIS A 53 -11.81 1.62 -23.11
C HIS A 53 -11.19 2.93 -23.62
N THR A 54 -10.52 2.90 -24.78
CA THR A 54 -9.70 4.02 -25.29
C THR A 54 -10.50 5.29 -25.49
N GLU A 55 -11.73 5.20 -25.98
CA GLU A 55 -12.57 6.38 -26.19
C GLU A 55 -13.00 7.03 -24.88
N LEU A 56 -13.46 6.22 -23.91
CA LEU A 56 -13.84 6.71 -22.58
C LEU A 56 -12.65 7.25 -21.80
N ALA A 57 -11.48 6.64 -21.99
CA ALA A 57 -10.25 7.06 -21.32
C ALA A 57 -9.81 8.47 -21.72
N LYS A 58 -10.05 8.89 -22.96
CA LYS A 58 -9.68 10.23 -23.44
C LYS A 58 -10.23 11.36 -22.56
N ASP A 59 -11.45 11.21 -22.09
CA ASP A 59 -12.11 12.22 -21.27
C ASP A 59 -11.72 12.14 -19.78
N ALA A 60 -11.16 11.01 -19.36
CA ALA A 60 -10.79 10.74 -17.98
C ALA A 60 -9.29 10.94 -17.69
N ILE A 61 -8.43 10.95 -18.71
CA ILE A 61 -6.98 11.06 -18.54
C ILE A 61 -6.58 12.46 -18.06
N ASP A 62 -5.75 12.49 -17.02
CA ASP A 62 -4.97 13.69 -16.67
C ASP A 62 -3.76 13.78 -17.60
N TYR A 63 -3.81 14.72 -18.55
CA TYR A 63 -2.73 14.96 -19.54
C TYR A 63 -1.59 15.82 -18.99
N THR A 64 -1.64 16.20 -17.72
CA THR A 64 -0.58 16.98 -17.09
C THR A 64 0.71 16.19 -17.02
N LEU A 65 1.80 16.77 -17.52
CA LEU A 65 3.13 16.19 -17.39
C LEU A 65 3.81 16.71 -16.12
N TYR A 66 4.34 15.81 -15.34
CA TYR A 66 5.07 16.11 -14.11
C TYR A 66 6.55 15.80 -14.32
N PRO A 67 7.47 16.59 -13.75
CA PRO A 67 8.91 16.34 -13.85
C PRO A 67 9.33 15.07 -13.11
N ASP A 68 8.61 14.69 -12.06
CA ASP A 68 8.73 13.44 -11.33
C ASP A 68 7.35 12.98 -10.86
N TYR A 69 7.14 11.69 -10.86
CA TYR A 69 5.91 11.03 -10.43
C TYR A 69 6.07 10.29 -9.10
N ARG A 70 7.29 10.26 -8.53
CA ARG A 70 7.58 9.62 -7.27
C ARG A 70 7.13 10.47 -6.09
N THR A 71 6.66 9.81 -5.06
CA THR A 71 6.55 10.41 -3.74
C THR A 71 7.92 10.38 -3.07
N HIS A 72 8.45 11.55 -2.74
CA HIS A 72 9.72 11.67 -2.04
C HIS A 72 9.49 11.61 -0.53
N TYR A 73 10.13 10.68 0.12
CA TYR A 73 10.11 10.53 1.58
C TYR A 73 11.51 10.23 2.11
N LYS A 74 11.72 10.43 3.38
CA LYS A 74 12.96 10.08 4.05
C LYS A 74 12.65 8.97 5.06
N ALA A 75 13.15 7.76 4.78
CA ALA A 75 12.99 6.65 5.70
C ALA A 75 13.73 6.91 7.03
N HIS A 76 13.09 6.54 8.12
CA HIS A 76 13.66 6.58 9.47
C HIS A 76 13.32 5.27 10.18
N THR A 77 14.34 4.61 10.70
CA THR A 77 14.17 3.39 11.51
C THR A 77 13.49 3.74 12.83
N ASN A 78 12.56 2.87 13.26
CA ASN A 78 11.76 3.00 14.48
C ASN A 78 10.91 4.28 14.53
N ALA A 79 10.47 4.76 13.36
CA ALA A 79 9.58 5.90 13.24
C ALA A 79 8.51 5.61 12.20
N THR A 80 7.38 6.28 12.35
CA THR A 80 6.31 6.30 11.35
C THR A 80 6.65 7.34 10.29
N VAL A 81 6.71 6.93 9.03
CA VAL A 81 6.98 7.81 7.89
C VAL A 81 5.81 7.77 6.95
N GLU A 82 5.10 8.89 6.79
CA GLU A 82 3.99 8.98 5.84
C GLU A 82 4.50 8.82 4.41
N LEU A 83 3.86 7.92 3.66
CA LEU A 83 4.10 7.71 2.23
C LEU A 83 3.06 8.39 1.37
N ALA A 84 1.80 8.32 1.79
CA ALA A 84 0.69 8.95 1.10
C ALA A 84 -0.48 9.16 2.07
N ALA A 85 -1.13 10.32 1.95
CA ALA A 85 -2.38 10.62 2.64
C ALA A 85 -3.38 11.25 1.66
N CYS A 86 -4.62 10.81 1.70
CA CYS A 86 -5.71 11.38 0.93
C CYS A 86 -7.03 11.21 1.69
N LYS A 87 -8.12 11.73 1.16
CA LYS A 87 -9.45 11.63 1.79
C LYS A 87 -10.00 10.20 1.93
N TYR A 88 -9.31 9.19 1.41
CA TYR A 88 -9.76 7.81 1.42
C TYR A 88 -8.92 6.91 2.30
N PHE A 89 -7.64 7.18 2.42
CA PHE A 89 -6.71 6.43 3.25
C PHE A 89 -5.43 7.20 3.52
N THR A 90 -4.76 6.81 4.58
CA THR A 90 -3.37 7.16 4.87
C THR A 90 -2.53 5.91 4.86
N THR A 91 -1.33 5.98 4.28
CA THR A 91 -0.36 4.87 4.25
C THR A 91 0.98 5.36 4.76
N ASN A 92 1.52 4.65 5.74
CA ASN A 92 2.81 4.90 6.37
C ASN A 92 3.79 3.75 6.09
N LEU A 93 5.07 4.06 6.11
CA LEU A 93 6.17 3.10 6.24
C LEU A 93 6.60 3.01 7.69
N LEU A 94 6.72 1.79 8.19
CA LEU A 94 7.39 1.47 9.45
C LEU A 94 8.58 0.57 9.14
N ASP A 95 9.79 1.06 9.40
CA ASP A 95 11.03 0.29 9.34
C ASP A 95 11.49 0.08 10.80
N VAL A 96 11.35 -1.14 11.32
CA VAL A 96 11.50 -1.40 12.75
C VAL A 96 12.56 -2.45 13.01
N ASP A 97 13.49 -2.15 13.91
CA ASP A 97 14.53 -3.06 14.44
C ASP A 97 14.47 -3.21 15.96
N THR A 98 13.62 -2.42 16.61
CA THR A 98 13.31 -2.51 18.05
C THR A 98 11.81 -2.58 18.26
N ILE A 99 11.38 -2.89 19.49
CA ILE A 99 9.96 -2.92 19.83
C ILE A 99 9.34 -1.55 19.61
N MET A 100 8.24 -1.52 18.84
CA MET A 100 7.47 -0.31 18.55
C MET A 100 6.05 -0.46 19.05
N VAL A 101 5.57 0.54 19.78
CA VAL A 101 4.17 0.62 20.22
C VAL A 101 3.43 1.60 19.31
N ARG A 102 2.26 1.16 18.82
CA ARG A 102 1.34 1.99 18.06
C ARG A 102 0.06 2.18 18.86
N ASP A 103 -0.31 3.44 19.06
CA ASP A 103 -1.54 3.84 19.73
C ASP A 103 -2.55 4.33 18.67
N PHE A 104 -3.71 3.71 18.65
CA PHE A 104 -4.82 3.98 17.73
C PHE A 104 -6.09 4.40 18.47
N SER A 105 -6.01 4.72 19.75
CA SER A 105 -7.16 5.07 20.59
C SER A 105 -7.99 6.26 20.05
N GLU A 106 -7.37 7.16 19.29
CA GLU A 106 -8.04 8.31 18.65
C GLU A 106 -8.43 8.03 17.19
N LEU A 107 -8.17 6.82 16.67
CA LEU A 107 -8.41 6.45 15.28
C LEU A 107 -9.73 5.68 15.14
N ASP A 108 -10.74 6.28 14.51
CA ASP A 108 -12.01 5.61 14.19
C ASP A 108 -11.91 4.81 12.89
N SER A 109 -10.98 3.85 12.87
CA SER A 109 -10.74 2.99 11.70
C SER A 109 -10.02 1.70 12.11
N PHE A 110 -10.17 0.66 11.29
CA PHE A 110 -9.26 -0.47 11.28
C PHE A 110 -7.87 -0.04 10.75
N VAL A 111 -6.85 -0.81 11.10
CA VAL A 111 -5.49 -0.65 10.55
C VAL A 111 -5.07 -1.92 9.84
N VAL A 112 -4.47 -1.79 8.66
CA VAL A 112 -3.91 -2.91 7.91
C VAL A 112 -2.39 -2.82 7.92
N TYR A 113 -1.72 -3.89 8.34
CA TYR A 113 -0.29 -4.07 8.18
C TYR A 113 0.01 -5.03 7.05
N ILE A 114 0.86 -4.60 6.11
CA ILE A 114 1.43 -5.45 5.07
C ILE A 114 2.92 -5.59 5.37
N CYS A 115 3.39 -6.80 5.66
CA CYS A 115 4.81 -7.04 5.90
C CYS A 115 5.57 -7.09 4.57
N MET A 116 6.36 -6.05 4.32
CA MET A 116 7.13 -5.89 3.09
C MET A 116 8.50 -6.60 3.17
N GLU A 117 9.08 -6.70 4.39
CA GLU A 117 10.38 -7.31 4.62
C GLU A 117 10.47 -7.84 6.05
N GLY A 118 11.21 -8.93 6.25
CA GLY A 118 11.48 -9.47 7.58
C GLY A 118 10.29 -10.20 8.21
N LYS A 119 10.23 -10.15 9.52
CA LYS A 119 9.17 -10.78 10.33
C LYS A 119 9.06 -10.12 11.71
N ALA A 120 7.88 -10.20 12.31
CA ALA A 120 7.63 -9.70 13.66
C ALA A 120 6.50 -10.48 14.34
N SER A 121 6.33 -10.30 15.64
CA SER A 121 5.04 -10.51 16.30
C SER A 121 4.31 -9.18 16.46
N ILE A 122 2.99 -9.23 16.41
CA ILE A 122 2.09 -8.11 16.69
C ILE A 122 1.17 -8.56 17.83
N ARG A 123 1.21 -7.83 18.95
CA ARG A 123 0.40 -8.11 20.13
C ARG A 123 -0.52 -6.93 20.40
N ASP A 124 -1.81 -7.22 20.63
CA ASP A 124 -2.78 -6.21 21.04
C ASP A 124 -2.77 -5.95 22.57
N ASN A 125 -3.53 -4.95 23.01
CA ASN A 125 -3.71 -4.61 24.43
C ASN A 125 -4.58 -5.60 25.19
N LYS A 126 -5.21 -6.58 24.52
CA LYS A 126 -6.01 -7.68 25.11
C LYS A 126 -5.17 -8.94 25.32
N GLY A 127 -3.90 -8.94 24.86
CA GLY A 127 -2.94 -10.05 24.99
C GLY A 127 -2.96 -11.05 23.85
N ASN A 128 -3.74 -10.82 22.79
CA ASN A 128 -3.68 -11.64 21.60
C ASN A 128 -2.40 -11.33 20.83
N GLU A 129 -1.74 -12.34 20.32
CA GLU A 129 -0.47 -12.21 19.59
C GLU A 129 -0.51 -13.05 18.32
N ILE A 130 -0.04 -12.45 17.24
CA ILE A 130 0.14 -13.11 15.95
C ILE A 130 1.56 -12.91 15.44
N TYR A 131 2.03 -13.85 14.63
CA TYR A 131 3.30 -13.75 13.91
C TYR A 131 3.03 -13.42 12.45
N ILE A 132 3.80 -12.48 11.92
CA ILE A 132 3.71 -12.03 10.53
C ILE A 132 5.09 -11.99 9.90
N HIS A 133 5.19 -12.39 8.63
CA HIS A 133 6.41 -12.34 7.85
C HIS A 133 6.16 -11.75 6.45
N GLN A 134 7.23 -11.50 5.72
CA GLN A 134 7.17 -10.93 4.38
C GLN A 134 6.09 -11.60 3.51
N GLY A 135 5.30 -10.77 2.83
CA GLY A 135 4.21 -11.16 1.96
C GLY A 135 2.87 -11.40 2.67
N GLN A 136 2.83 -11.33 4.01
CA GLN A 136 1.59 -11.48 4.76
C GLN A 136 0.96 -10.12 5.09
N THR A 137 -0.35 -10.14 5.25
CA THR A 137 -1.16 -8.98 5.63
C THR A 137 -1.99 -9.34 6.85
N VAL A 138 -2.13 -8.41 7.78
CA VAL A 138 -3.00 -8.51 8.95
C VAL A 138 -3.86 -7.27 9.06
N LEU A 139 -5.12 -7.48 9.46
CA LEU A 139 -6.05 -6.42 9.80
C LEU A 139 -6.18 -6.35 11.32
N ILE A 140 -5.99 -5.17 11.86
CA ILE A 140 -6.24 -4.80 13.26
C ILE A 140 -7.62 -4.13 13.30
N PRO A 141 -8.59 -4.69 14.01
CA PRO A 141 -9.93 -4.11 14.12
C PRO A 141 -9.93 -2.75 14.82
N ALA A 142 -10.92 -1.92 14.52
CA ALA A 142 -11.07 -0.58 15.09
C ALA A 142 -11.29 -0.56 16.63
N ASP A 143 -11.65 -1.70 17.23
CA ASP A 143 -11.79 -1.84 18.69
C ASP A 143 -10.47 -2.22 19.41
N THR A 144 -9.34 -2.14 18.69
CA THR A 144 -8.00 -2.37 19.21
C THR A 144 -7.25 -1.06 19.33
N ASP A 145 -7.11 -0.56 20.55
CA ASP A 145 -6.51 0.76 20.81
C ASP A 145 -5.00 0.77 20.65
N VAL A 146 -4.32 -0.32 21.04
CA VAL A 146 -2.86 -0.36 21.09
C VAL A 146 -2.35 -1.69 20.55
N VAL A 147 -1.30 -1.61 19.72
CA VAL A 147 -0.54 -2.79 19.33
C VAL A 147 0.95 -2.60 19.61
N THR A 148 1.61 -3.69 19.99
CA THR A 148 3.07 -3.76 20.14
C THR A 148 3.63 -4.62 19.03
N ILE A 149 4.52 -4.06 18.22
CA ILE A 149 5.23 -4.73 17.14
C ILE A 149 6.61 -5.11 17.65
N SER A 150 6.95 -6.40 17.63
CA SER A 150 8.25 -6.93 18.07
C SER A 150 8.96 -7.59 16.88
N PRO A 151 9.90 -6.90 16.22
CA PRO A 151 10.61 -7.40 15.05
C PRO A 151 11.63 -8.50 15.42
N VAL A 152 11.99 -9.38 14.44
CA VAL A 152 12.94 -10.48 14.63
C VAL A 152 13.83 -10.68 13.37
N PRO A 153 15.04 -10.15 13.26
CA PRO A 153 15.61 -9.05 14.05
C PRO A 153 15.12 -7.67 13.59
N GLY A 154 14.48 -7.57 12.42
CA GLY A 154 13.92 -6.37 11.82
C GLY A 154 12.77 -6.69 10.89
N ALA A 155 11.92 -5.71 10.64
CA ALA A 155 10.80 -5.83 9.71
C ALA A 155 10.43 -4.47 9.11
N LYS A 156 9.89 -4.49 7.88
CA LYS A 156 9.28 -3.32 7.25
C LYS A 156 7.81 -3.57 6.98
N PHE A 157 7.00 -2.62 7.35
CA PHE A 157 5.55 -2.67 7.15
C PHE A 157 5.06 -1.46 6.38
N MET A 158 4.05 -1.69 5.56
CA MET A 158 3.10 -0.64 5.22
C MET A 158 1.96 -0.72 6.24
N GLU A 159 1.67 0.41 6.88
CA GLU A 159 0.56 0.61 7.79
C GLU A 159 -0.47 1.48 7.09
N THR A 160 -1.69 0.99 6.92
CA THR A 160 -2.73 1.71 6.19
C THR A 160 -4.04 1.74 6.97
N TYR A 161 -4.69 2.91 6.99
CA TYR A 161 -5.97 3.13 7.66
C TYR A 161 -6.78 4.23 6.97
N ILE A 162 -8.03 4.39 7.36
CA ILE A 162 -8.92 5.47 6.91
C ILE A 162 -8.89 6.56 7.99
N GLY A 163 -8.55 7.80 7.59
CA GLY A 163 -8.46 8.93 8.52
C GLY A 163 -7.62 10.05 7.93
#